data_2e4ade15f54329879561143624bedd12
#
_entry.id   2e4ade15f54329879561143624bedd12
#
_cell.length_a   1.000
_cell.length_b   1.000
_cell.length_c   1.000
_cell.angle_alpha   90.00
_cell.angle_beta   90.00
_cell.angle_gamma   90.00
#
_symmetry.space_group_name_H-M   'P 1'
#
loop_
_entity.id
_entity.type
_entity.pdbx_description
1 polymer ?
#
loop_
_entity_poly.entity_id
_entity_poly.type
_entity_poly.pdbx_seq_one_letter_code
_entity_poly.pdbx_strand_id
1 'polypeptide(L)'
;HLEVFRKKGIEVLLLTDRIDEWLMSYLTEFDGKQFVDVARGDLDLGKLDSEEDKKAQEEVAKAKEGLIERLKGALGEQVAEVRVSHRLTDSPAILAIGEQDLGLQMRQILEASGQKVPDAKPIFEFNPAHPLIERLDAEPDEDRFHDLAHILFDQAALAAGDSLKDPAAYVQRLNKLLVELSA
;
A
#
# COMPACT_ATOMS: atom_id res chain seq x y z
N HIS A 1 2.01 -5.73 4.90
CA HIS A 1 1.12 -5.23 5.96
C HIS A 1 1.51 -5.71 7.38
N LEU A 2 2.33 -6.76 7.53
CA LEU A 2 2.62 -7.38 8.83
C LEU A 2 3.92 -6.90 9.48
N GLU A 3 4.72 -6.07 8.81
CA GLU A 3 6.09 -5.74 9.23
C GLU A 3 6.11 -5.06 10.60
N VAL A 4 5.35 -3.99 10.78
CA VAL A 4 5.30 -3.25 12.06
C VAL A 4 4.76 -4.12 13.21
N PHE A 5 3.79 -5.00 12.94
CA PHE A 5 3.23 -5.90 13.95
C PHE A 5 4.27 -6.90 14.44
N ARG A 6 5.05 -7.49 13.51
CA ARG A 6 6.17 -8.38 13.85
C ARG A 6 7.24 -7.65 14.67
N LYS A 7 7.59 -6.42 14.26
CA LYS A 7 8.56 -5.60 14.96
C LYS A 7 8.11 -5.25 16.39
N LYS A 8 6.83 -4.99 16.58
CA LYS A 8 6.23 -4.67 17.90
C LYS A 8 5.82 -5.91 18.69
N GLY A 9 5.97 -7.12 18.15
CA GLY A 9 5.57 -8.37 18.81
C GLY A 9 4.07 -8.54 18.96
N ILE A 10 3.28 -7.94 18.06
CA ILE A 10 1.82 -8.00 18.06
C ILE A 10 1.38 -9.19 17.21
N GLU A 11 0.52 -10.03 17.78
CA GLU A 11 -0.08 -11.15 17.06
C GLU A 11 -1.14 -10.66 16.10
N VAL A 12 -1.14 -11.20 14.86
CA VAL A 12 -2.13 -10.96 13.83
C VAL A 12 -2.75 -12.27 13.41
N LEU A 13 -4.07 -12.35 13.41
CA LEU A 13 -4.82 -13.50 12.91
C LEU A 13 -4.78 -13.48 11.38
N LEU A 14 -4.26 -14.57 10.79
CA LEU A 14 -4.26 -14.76 9.34
C LEU A 14 -5.49 -15.56 8.95
N LEU A 15 -6.44 -14.88 8.35
CA LEU A 15 -7.65 -15.47 7.80
C LEU A 15 -7.39 -15.80 6.33
N THR A 16 -7.37 -17.08 5.97
CA THR A 16 -6.93 -17.55 4.64
C THR A 16 -8.02 -18.23 3.82
N ASP A 17 -9.19 -18.44 4.40
CA ASP A 17 -10.32 -19.03 3.70
C ASP A 17 -11.10 -17.99 2.89
N ARG A 18 -11.65 -18.42 1.77
CA ARG A 18 -12.47 -17.54 0.88
C ARG A 18 -13.69 -16.95 1.58
N ILE A 19 -14.18 -17.59 2.63
CA ILE A 19 -15.35 -17.17 3.40
C ILE A 19 -14.98 -16.15 4.49
N ASP A 20 -13.72 -16.04 4.86
CA ASP A 20 -13.30 -15.25 6.04
C ASP A 20 -13.67 -13.78 5.91
N GLU A 21 -13.44 -13.17 4.75
CA GLU A 21 -13.81 -11.78 4.52
C GLU A 21 -15.32 -11.54 4.68
N TRP A 22 -16.13 -12.50 4.22
CA TRP A 22 -17.57 -12.45 4.39
C TRP A 22 -17.95 -12.68 5.86
N LEU A 23 -17.30 -13.62 6.55
CA LEU A 23 -17.51 -13.86 7.99
C LEU A 23 -17.20 -12.59 8.81
N MET A 24 -16.08 -11.91 8.52
CA MET A 24 -15.66 -10.71 9.24
C MET A 24 -16.56 -9.51 9.00
N SER A 25 -17.40 -9.52 7.96
CA SER A 25 -18.42 -8.50 7.77
C SER A 25 -19.58 -8.60 8.79
N TYR A 26 -19.73 -9.76 9.41
CA TYR A 26 -20.75 -10.02 10.45
C TYR A 26 -20.13 -10.17 11.84
N LEU A 27 -18.98 -10.81 11.94
CA LEU A 27 -18.25 -10.99 13.19
C LEU A 27 -17.30 -9.82 13.41
N THR A 28 -17.80 -8.74 14.01
CA THR A 28 -17.05 -7.51 14.23
C THR A 28 -16.31 -7.47 15.56
N GLU A 29 -16.71 -8.32 16.53
CA GLU A 29 -16.08 -8.39 17.85
C GLU A 29 -16.06 -9.81 18.42
N PHE A 30 -15.14 -10.05 19.33
CA PHE A 30 -15.06 -11.28 20.12
C PHE A 30 -14.61 -10.94 21.55
N ASP A 31 -15.35 -11.43 22.54
CA ASP A 31 -15.08 -11.22 23.97
C ASP A 31 -14.88 -9.73 24.32
N GLY A 32 -15.76 -8.86 23.78
CA GLY A 32 -15.73 -7.41 23.99
C GLY A 32 -14.56 -6.69 23.30
N LYS A 33 -13.80 -7.38 22.43
CA LYS A 33 -12.72 -6.79 21.64
C LYS A 33 -13.12 -6.73 20.17
N GLN A 34 -12.95 -5.57 19.57
CA GLN A 34 -13.23 -5.38 18.15
C GLN A 34 -12.12 -5.94 17.28
N PHE A 35 -12.50 -6.57 16.17
CA PHE A 35 -11.56 -6.93 15.11
C PHE A 35 -11.22 -5.69 14.28
N VAL A 36 -9.95 -5.59 13.89
CA VAL A 36 -9.44 -4.54 13.00
C VAL A 36 -8.71 -5.20 11.84
N ASP A 37 -9.07 -4.85 10.61
CA ASP A 37 -8.39 -5.31 9.41
C ASP A 37 -7.09 -4.49 9.22
N VAL A 38 -5.96 -5.16 9.36
CA VAL A 38 -4.63 -4.51 9.28
C VAL A 38 -4.24 -4.06 7.86
N ALA A 39 -4.99 -4.47 6.83
CA ALA A 39 -4.77 -4.04 5.44
C ALA A 39 -5.63 -2.83 5.06
N ARG A 40 -6.56 -2.42 5.93
CA ARG A 40 -7.61 -1.44 5.63
C ARG A 40 -7.33 -0.09 6.30
N GLY A 41 -7.76 0.97 5.63
CA GLY A 41 -7.74 2.33 6.19
C GLY A 41 -6.37 2.82 6.63
N ASP A 42 -6.37 3.80 7.51
CA ASP A 42 -5.18 4.24 8.22
C ASP A 42 -4.90 3.32 9.40
N LEU A 43 -3.65 2.94 9.60
CA LEU A 43 -3.27 2.09 10.71
C LEU A 43 -3.11 2.94 11.98
N ASP A 44 -4.15 2.99 12.79
CA ASP A 44 -4.07 3.52 14.16
C ASP A 44 -3.81 2.37 15.14
N LEU A 45 -2.58 2.27 15.62
CA LEU A 45 -2.22 1.30 16.66
C LEU A 45 -2.72 1.74 18.06
N GLY A 46 -3.42 2.85 18.16
CA GLY A 46 -4.06 3.34 19.38
C GLY A 46 -3.08 3.48 20.54
N LYS A 47 -3.32 2.71 21.61
CA LYS A 47 -2.48 2.70 22.82
C LYS A 47 -1.11 2.02 22.62
N LEU A 48 -0.87 1.36 21.48
CA LEU A 48 0.39 0.69 21.17
C LEU A 48 1.42 1.64 20.55
N ASP A 49 0.99 2.83 20.09
CA ASP A 49 1.86 3.93 19.69
C ASP A 49 1.97 4.94 20.83
N SER A 50 3.20 5.35 21.13
CA SER A 50 3.44 6.45 22.07
C SER A 50 3.07 7.79 21.42
N GLU A 51 2.82 8.82 22.25
CA GLU A 51 2.63 10.19 21.75
C GLU A 51 3.86 10.72 21.00
N GLU A 52 5.05 10.20 21.34
CA GLU A 52 6.30 10.50 20.65
C GLU A 52 6.32 9.85 19.26
N ASP A 53 5.86 8.59 19.13
CA ASP A 53 5.74 7.90 17.83
C ASP A 53 4.79 8.67 16.89
N LYS A 54 3.63 9.10 17.39
CA LYS A 54 2.64 9.85 16.61
C LYS A 54 3.20 11.18 16.10
N LYS A 55 3.88 11.93 16.96
CA LYS A 55 4.53 13.18 16.56
C LYS A 55 5.62 12.97 15.52
N ALA A 56 6.45 11.93 15.71
CA ALA A 56 7.48 11.59 14.72
C ALA A 56 6.87 11.21 13.36
N GLN A 57 5.76 10.48 13.35
CA GLN A 57 5.01 10.14 12.13
C GLN A 57 4.48 11.38 11.43
N GLU A 58 3.89 12.33 12.15
CA GLU A 58 3.41 13.60 11.60
C GLU A 58 4.55 14.46 11.02
N GLU A 59 5.68 14.53 11.71
CA GLU A 59 6.86 15.27 11.22
C GLU A 59 7.41 14.67 9.93
N VAL A 60 7.51 13.34 9.86
CA VAL A 60 7.94 12.62 8.66
C VAL A 60 6.95 12.85 7.51
N ALA A 61 5.64 12.77 7.75
CA ALA A 61 4.64 13.03 6.73
C ALA A 61 4.76 14.45 6.16
N LYS A 62 4.93 15.46 7.02
CA LYS A 62 5.18 16.86 6.61
C LYS A 62 6.48 17.01 5.81
N ALA A 63 7.55 16.37 6.24
CA ALA A 63 8.83 16.41 5.52
C ALA A 63 8.76 15.79 4.12
N LYS A 64 7.80 14.91 3.86
CA LYS A 64 7.59 14.20 2.59
C LYS A 64 6.44 14.73 1.74
N GLU A 65 5.83 15.87 2.10
CA GLU A 65 4.73 16.48 1.31
C GLU A 65 5.10 16.68 -0.16
N GLY A 66 6.32 17.12 -0.46
CA GLY A 66 6.79 17.28 -1.83
C GLY A 66 6.82 15.99 -2.63
N LEU A 67 7.28 14.90 -2.02
CA LEU A 67 7.27 13.56 -2.63
C LEU A 67 5.85 13.05 -2.82
N ILE A 68 4.97 13.25 -1.84
CA ILE A 68 3.56 12.86 -1.91
C ILE A 68 2.88 13.52 -3.12
N GLU A 69 3.07 14.81 -3.32
CA GLU A 69 2.48 15.55 -4.44
C GLU A 69 3.06 15.09 -5.80
N ARG A 70 4.38 14.84 -5.89
CA ARG A 70 5.00 14.29 -7.10
C ARG A 70 4.45 12.89 -7.43
N LEU A 71 4.34 12.01 -6.44
CA LEU A 71 3.76 10.68 -6.60
C LEU A 71 2.30 10.72 -7.02
N LYS A 72 1.49 11.61 -6.42
CA LYS A 72 0.10 11.86 -6.86
C LYS A 72 0.03 12.29 -8.32
N GLY A 73 0.92 13.19 -8.73
CA GLY A 73 1.04 13.64 -10.12
C GLY A 73 1.38 12.49 -11.07
N ALA A 74 2.36 11.67 -10.71
CA ALA A 74 2.82 10.55 -11.53
C ALA A 74 1.79 9.41 -11.64
N LEU A 75 1.19 9.00 -10.51
CA LEU A 75 0.24 7.88 -10.45
C LEU A 75 -1.20 8.29 -10.86
N GLY A 76 -1.55 9.57 -10.71
CA GLY A 76 -2.80 10.15 -11.17
C GLY A 76 -4.05 9.39 -10.72
N GLU A 77 -4.88 9.01 -11.68
CA GLU A 77 -6.15 8.33 -11.43
C GLU A 77 -6.03 6.86 -10.97
N GLN A 78 -4.81 6.30 -10.87
CA GLN A 78 -4.60 4.92 -10.45
C GLN A 78 -4.73 4.73 -8.94
N VAL A 79 -4.59 5.81 -8.17
CA VAL A 79 -4.65 5.81 -6.71
C VAL A 79 -5.74 6.76 -6.19
N ALA A 80 -6.33 6.42 -5.06
CA ALA A 80 -7.22 7.33 -4.33
C ALA A 80 -6.40 8.33 -3.52
N GLU A 81 -5.30 7.86 -2.95
CA GLU A 81 -4.44 8.64 -2.05
C GLU A 81 -3.00 8.15 -2.14
N VAL A 82 -2.06 9.03 -1.84
CA VAL A 82 -0.63 8.71 -1.61
C VAL A 82 -0.27 9.20 -0.21
N ARG A 83 0.33 8.33 0.61
CA ARG A 83 0.73 8.72 1.96
C ARG A 83 1.95 7.94 2.48
N VAL A 84 2.54 8.44 3.55
CA VAL A 84 3.58 7.73 4.30
C VAL A 84 2.96 6.52 5.01
N SER A 85 3.64 5.38 4.95
CA SER A 85 3.20 4.17 5.64
C SER A 85 3.64 4.15 7.09
N HIS A 86 2.73 3.77 7.99
CA HIS A 86 3.01 3.48 9.39
C HIS A 86 3.13 1.97 9.67
N ARG A 87 2.94 1.14 8.65
CA ARG A 87 2.96 -0.33 8.76
C ARG A 87 4.18 -0.99 8.11
N LEU A 88 4.97 -0.23 7.32
CA LEU A 88 6.16 -0.74 6.65
C LEU A 88 7.44 -0.47 7.45
N THR A 89 8.35 -1.44 7.46
CA THR A 89 9.71 -1.32 8.02
C THR A 89 10.78 -1.72 7.02
N ASP A 90 10.50 -2.68 6.16
CA ASP A 90 11.47 -3.28 5.22
C ASP A 90 11.07 -3.10 3.75
N SER A 91 9.76 -3.15 3.44
CA SER A 91 9.27 -2.97 2.07
C SER A 91 9.21 -1.51 1.65
N PRO A 92 9.40 -1.18 0.36
CA PRO A 92 9.36 0.21 -0.13
C PRO A 92 7.95 0.79 -0.17
N ALA A 93 6.96 -0.01 -0.57
CA ALA A 93 5.58 0.43 -0.73
C ALA A 93 4.60 -0.72 -0.64
N ILE A 94 3.34 -0.38 -0.36
CA ILE A 94 2.18 -1.29 -0.42
C ILE A 94 0.96 -0.57 -0.98
N LEU A 95 -0.02 -1.36 -1.40
CA LEU A 95 -1.36 -0.88 -1.70
C LEU A 95 -2.28 -1.21 -0.52
N ALA A 96 -2.79 -0.19 0.13
CA ALA A 96 -3.80 -0.33 1.18
C ALA A 96 -5.21 -0.16 0.59
N ILE A 97 -6.17 -0.78 1.25
CA ILE A 97 -7.59 -0.74 0.86
C ILE A 97 -8.25 0.41 1.64
N GLY A 98 -9.11 1.19 0.99
CA GLY A 98 -9.92 2.19 1.67
C GLY A 98 -10.83 1.57 2.73
N GLU A 99 -11.18 2.32 3.77
CA GLU A 99 -11.98 1.81 4.90
C GLU A 99 -13.30 1.15 4.47
N GLN A 100 -13.93 1.72 3.44
CA GLN A 100 -15.25 1.27 2.94
C GLN A 100 -15.16 0.42 1.68
N ASP A 101 -13.96 0.16 1.17
CA ASP A 101 -13.77 -0.59 -0.05
C ASP A 101 -13.83 -2.10 0.19
N LEU A 102 -14.20 -2.84 -0.84
CA LEU A 102 -14.18 -4.31 -0.81
C LEU A 102 -12.74 -4.82 -0.86
N GLY A 103 -12.44 -5.82 -0.04
CA GLY A 103 -11.17 -6.52 -0.11
C GLY A 103 -10.95 -7.23 -1.45
N LEU A 104 -9.69 -7.53 -1.75
CA LEU A 104 -9.30 -8.11 -3.04
C LEU A 104 -10.04 -9.43 -3.32
N GLN A 105 -10.16 -10.31 -2.34
CA GLN A 105 -10.83 -11.61 -2.49
C GLN A 105 -12.33 -11.44 -2.76
N MET A 106 -13.00 -10.54 -2.05
CA MET A 106 -14.42 -10.26 -2.27
C MET A 106 -14.67 -9.65 -3.65
N ARG A 107 -13.80 -8.75 -4.10
CA ARG A 107 -13.85 -8.21 -5.47
C ARG A 107 -13.75 -9.32 -6.51
N GLN A 108 -12.75 -10.21 -6.39
CA GLN A 108 -12.56 -11.35 -7.30
C GLN A 108 -13.76 -12.29 -7.33
N ILE A 109 -14.40 -12.55 -6.17
CA ILE A 109 -15.60 -13.39 -6.08
C ILE A 109 -16.78 -12.73 -6.81
N LEU A 110 -16.99 -11.44 -6.59
CA LEU A 110 -18.08 -10.69 -7.23
C LEU A 110 -17.87 -10.58 -8.75
N GLU A 111 -16.66 -10.30 -9.20
CA GLU A 111 -16.30 -10.26 -10.63
C GLU A 111 -16.50 -11.63 -11.30
N ALA A 112 -16.06 -12.71 -10.63
CA ALA A 112 -16.27 -14.07 -11.13
C ALA A 112 -17.75 -14.47 -11.21
N SER A 113 -18.62 -13.87 -10.38
CA SER A 113 -20.07 -14.04 -10.43
C SER A 113 -20.78 -13.15 -11.46
N GLY A 114 -20.02 -12.33 -12.21
CA GLY A 114 -20.55 -11.42 -13.23
C GLY A 114 -21.18 -10.14 -12.66
N GLN A 115 -20.97 -9.85 -11.40
CA GLN A 115 -21.43 -8.60 -10.78
C GLN A 115 -20.44 -7.47 -11.09
N LYS A 116 -20.96 -6.28 -11.38
CA LYS A 116 -20.13 -5.08 -11.50
C LYS A 116 -19.68 -4.65 -10.13
N VAL A 117 -18.37 -4.71 -9.89
CA VAL A 117 -17.76 -4.18 -8.68
C VAL A 117 -17.34 -2.72 -8.95
N PRO A 118 -17.59 -1.80 -8.02
CA PRO A 118 -17.08 -0.43 -8.13
C PRO A 118 -15.55 -0.45 -8.29
N ASP A 119 -15.04 0.41 -9.16
CA ASP A 119 -13.60 0.55 -9.39
C ASP A 119 -12.99 1.28 -8.18
N ALA A 120 -12.64 0.53 -7.14
CA ALA A 120 -11.98 1.07 -5.96
C ALA A 120 -10.52 1.33 -6.28
N LYS A 121 -10.08 2.58 -6.11
CA LYS A 121 -8.69 2.97 -6.28
C LYS A 121 -7.92 2.68 -4.98
N PRO A 122 -6.78 1.98 -5.02
CA PRO A 122 -6.01 1.72 -3.83
C PRO A 122 -5.36 3.00 -3.27
N ILE A 123 -4.97 2.93 -2.02
CA ILE A 123 -4.12 3.93 -1.37
C ILE A 123 -2.67 3.45 -1.52
N PHE A 124 -1.82 4.28 -2.13
CA PHE A 124 -0.39 3.99 -2.24
C PHE A 124 0.33 4.46 -0.98
N GLU A 125 0.77 3.51 -0.16
CA GLU A 125 1.58 3.79 1.04
C GLU A 125 3.04 3.48 0.78
N PHE A 126 3.94 4.39 1.14
CA PHE A 126 5.38 4.21 0.97
C PHE A 126 6.16 4.36 2.28
N ASN A 127 7.27 3.64 2.37
CA ASN A 127 8.20 3.71 3.48
C ASN A 127 9.28 4.77 3.21
N PRO A 128 9.25 5.94 3.89
CA PRO A 128 10.15 7.04 3.62
C PRO A 128 11.63 6.74 3.92
N ALA A 129 11.90 5.73 4.75
CA ALA A 129 13.26 5.31 5.12
C ALA A 129 13.83 4.20 4.20
N HIS A 130 13.05 3.73 3.23
CA HIS A 130 13.52 2.70 2.31
C HIS A 130 14.45 3.30 1.23
N PRO A 131 15.61 2.70 0.93
CA PRO A 131 16.59 3.25 -0.02
C PRO A 131 16.02 3.55 -1.42
N LEU A 132 15.07 2.73 -1.92
CA LEU A 132 14.40 3.00 -3.20
C LEU A 132 13.52 4.26 -3.14
N ILE A 133 12.88 4.54 -2.01
CA ILE A 133 12.06 5.74 -1.83
C ILE A 133 12.95 6.98 -1.69
N GLU A 134 14.05 6.89 -0.95
CA GLU A 134 15.03 8.00 -0.87
C GLU A 134 15.61 8.33 -2.25
N ARG A 135 15.90 7.30 -3.04
CA ARG A 135 16.41 7.47 -4.40
C ARG A 135 15.37 8.06 -5.34
N LEU A 136 14.11 7.67 -5.22
CA LEU A 136 12.99 8.24 -5.95
C LEU A 136 12.79 9.72 -5.60
N ASP A 137 12.83 10.06 -4.30
CA ASP A 137 12.69 11.44 -3.81
C ASP A 137 13.78 12.36 -4.37
N ALA A 138 15.00 11.83 -4.48
CA ALA A 138 16.15 12.55 -5.01
C ALA A 138 16.23 12.59 -6.55
N GLU A 139 15.33 11.92 -7.28
CA GLU A 139 15.38 11.85 -8.76
C GLU A 139 14.96 13.19 -9.39
N PRO A 140 15.87 13.89 -10.10
CA PRO A 140 15.58 15.18 -10.70
C PRO A 140 14.92 15.09 -12.08
N ASP A 141 15.08 13.95 -12.78
CA ASP A 141 14.48 13.72 -14.10
C ASP A 141 13.03 13.23 -13.93
N GLU A 142 12.06 14.02 -14.42
CA GLU A 142 10.64 13.73 -14.22
C GLU A 142 10.18 12.49 -14.99
N ASP A 143 10.74 12.19 -16.16
CA ASP A 143 10.38 10.97 -16.91
C ASP A 143 10.86 9.74 -16.15
N ARG A 144 12.05 9.80 -15.60
CA ARG A 144 12.62 8.73 -14.79
C ARG A 144 11.90 8.58 -13.45
N PHE A 145 11.55 9.68 -12.80
CA PHE A 145 10.70 9.68 -11.60
C PHE A 145 9.37 8.96 -11.87
N HIS A 146 8.73 9.31 -13.00
CA HIS A 146 7.48 8.72 -13.42
C HIS A 146 7.61 7.20 -13.65
N ASP A 147 8.65 6.76 -14.37
CA ASP A 147 8.92 5.33 -14.60
C ASP A 147 9.13 4.59 -13.27
N LEU A 148 9.93 5.14 -12.35
CA LEU A 148 10.20 4.56 -11.02
C LEU A 148 8.94 4.49 -10.14
N ALA A 149 8.12 5.54 -10.13
CA ALA A 149 6.86 5.57 -9.39
C ALA A 149 5.90 4.46 -9.85
N HIS A 150 5.76 4.30 -11.17
CA HIS A 150 4.95 3.22 -11.74
C HIS A 150 5.51 1.83 -11.46
N ILE A 151 6.83 1.63 -11.53
CA ILE A 151 7.46 0.35 -11.17
C ILE A 151 7.14 0.01 -9.71
N LEU A 152 7.29 0.95 -8.78
CA LEU A 152 6.99 0.72 -7.36
C LEU A 152 5.50 0.43 -7.12
N PHE A 153 4.60 1.12 -7.83
CA PHE A 153 3.17 0.87 -7.78
C PHE A 153 2.83 -0.55 -8.25
N ASP A 154 3.35 -0.93 -9.42
CA ASP A 154 3.13 -2.25 -10.01
C ASP A 154 3.70 -3.37 -9.13
N GLN A 155 4.89 -3.16 -8.53
CA GLN A 155 5.48 -4.10 -7.57
C GLN A 155 4.63 -4.26 -6.31
N ALA A 156 4.06 -3.16 -5.80
CA ALA A 156 3.17 -3.21 -4.65
C ALA A 156 1.87 -3.99 -4.98
N ALA A 157 1.32 -3.83 -6.19
CA ALA A 157 0.18 -4.61 -6.68
C ALA A 157 0.51 -6.11 -6.76
N LEU A 158 1.65 -6.47 -7.37
CA LEU A 158 2.10 -7.87 -7.43
C LEU A 158 2.32 -8.48 -6.04
N ALA A 159 2.91 -7.72 -5.12
CA ALA A 159 3.13 -8.16 -3.74
C ALA A 159 1.82 -8.36 -2.97
N ALA A 160 0.76 -7.64 -3.33
CA ALA A 160 -0.59 -7.81 -2.79
C ALA A 160 -1.33 -9.03 -3.41
N GLY A 161 -0.76 -9.67 -4.43
CA GLY A 161 -1.38 -10.79 -5.17
C GLY A 161 -2.34 -10.34 -6.26
N ASP A 162 -2.31 -9.06 -6.64
CA ASP A 162 -3.11 -8.53 -7.74
C ASP A 162 -2.40 -8.73 -9.08
N SER A 163 -3.15 -8.65 -10.17
CA SER A 163 -2.62 -8.69 -11.53
C SER A 163 -2.37 -7.28 -12.05
N LEU A 164 -1.31 -7.10 -12.83
CA LEU A 164 -1.00 -5.82 -13.43
C LEU A 164 -2.02 -5.46 -14.51
N LYS A 165 -2.46 -4.20 -14.55
CA LYS A 165 -3.31 -3.68 -15.61
C LYS A 165 -2.60 -3.67 -16.97
N ASP A 166 -1.31 -3.34 -16.98
CA ASP A 166 -0.45 -3.35 -18.17
C ASP A 166 0.91 -3.98 -17.87
N PRO A 167 1.02 -5.33 -17.92
CA PRO A 167 2.27 -6.03 -17.69
C PRO A 167 3.37 -5.67 -18.72
N ALA A 168 2.97 -5.30 -19.94
CA ALA A 168 3.94 -4.96 -20.99
C ALA A 168 4.64 -3.62 -20.67
N ALA A 169 3.89 -2.62 -20.24
CA ALA A 169 4.45 -1.34 -19.80
C ALA A 169 5.37 -1.50 -18.59
N TYR A 170 5.01 -2.34 -17.63
CA TYR A 170 5.86 -2.66 -16.48
C TYR A 170 7.21 -3.23 -16.93
N VAL A 171 7.20 -4.25 -17.81
CA VAL A 171 8.42 -4.88 -18.33
C VAL A 171 9.27 -3.87 -19.10
N GLN A 172 8.67 -2.99 -19.92
CA GLN A 172 9.39 -1.97 -20.66
C GLN A 172 10.12 -0.98 -19.72
N ARG A 173 9.43 -0.46 -18.70
CA ARG A 173 10.03 0.44 -17.70
C ARG A 173 11.18 -0.24 -16.95
N LEU A 174 10.96 -1.49 -16.52
CA LEU A 174 11.98 -2.26 -15.83
C LEU A 174 13.21 -2.50 -16.70
N ASN A 175 13.04 -2.90 -17.98
CA ASN A 175 14.13 -3.10 -18.91
C ASN A 175 14.93 -1.81 -19.17
N LYS A 176 14.25 -0.66 -19.33
CA LYS A 176 14.90 0.64 -19.46
C LYS A 176 15.82 0.92 -18.27
N LEU A 177 15.30 0.73 -17.04
CA LEU A 177 16.08 0.93 -15.82
C LEU A 177 17.28 -0.03 -15.74
N LEU A 178 17.10 -1.31 -16.09
CA LEU A 178 18.19 -2.30 -16.08
C LEU A 178 19.29 -1.97 -17.09
N VAL A 179 18.95 -1.47 -18.27
CA VAL A 179 19.94 -1.02 -19.26
C VAL A 179 20.75 0.16 -18.72
N GLU A 180 20.10 1.14 -18.09
CA GLU A 180 20.77 2.29 -17.49
C GLU A 180 21.74 1.89 -16.35
N LEU A 181 21.37 0.87 -15.57
CA LEU A 181 22.22 0.35 -14.48
C LEU A 181 23.40 -0.49 -15.00
N SER A 182 23.36 -0.94 -16.25
CA SER A 182 24.39 -1.79 -16.87
C SER A 182 25.40 -0.99 -17.69
N ALA A 183 25.18 0.30 -17.86
CA ALA A 183 26.04 1.22 -18.60
C ALA A 183 27.08 1.89 -17.69
#